data_8b56b33afeea4d221950b081b9a5d78e
#
_entry.id   8b56b33afeea4d221950b081b9a5d78e
#
_cell.length_a   1.000
_cell.length_b   1.000
_cell.length_c   1.000
_cell.angle_alpha   90.00
_cell.angle_beta   90.00
_cell.angle_gamma   90.00
#
_symmetry.space_group_name_H-M   'P 1'
#
loop_
_entity.id
_entity.type
_entity.pdbx_description
1 polymer ?
#
loop_
_entity_poly.entity_id
_entity_poly.type
_entity_poly.pdbx_seq_one_letter_code
_entity_poly.pdbx_strand_id
1 'polypeptide(L)'
;HSWGPAVLVPRFISRLILSGYKGQEVYFVCTCGDDCGYTDRIMRSILARRGIAVTGGFSVQMPNNYVLMPGFDVDSKMVETEKLEKAPERVGEIVEAIRQKRNPSLYYAGSVPLLKSYMVYPLFTHFAIGGNRFYATDACISCGICAKVCPTGTISLSGDGKPEWADSCVQCVACIHRCPVRAIEYGKISLKKGRYHHPGFKLSLIHI
;
A
#
# COMPACT_ATOMS: atom_id res chain seq x y z
N HIS A 1 0.64 -2.51 3.42
CA HIS A 1 0.52 -1.36 4.31
C HIS A 1 1.16 -1.67 5.66
N SER A 2 1.58 -0.66 6.41
CA SER A 2 2.38 -0.88 7.62
C SER A 2 1.63 -1.69 8.67
N TRP A 3 1.87 -3.00 8.73
CA TRP A 3 1.45 -3.95 9.78
C TRP A 3 -0.06 -4.13 10.00
N GLY A 4 -0.85 -3.72 9.01
CA GLY A 4 -2.30 -3.92 8.95
C GLY A 4 -2.82 -3.65 7.54
N PRO A 5 -4.09 -3.96 7.23
CA PRO A 5 -4.66 -3.72 5.92
C PRO A 5 -4.68 -2.23 5.57
N ALA A 6 -4.49 -1.89 4.31
CA ALA A 6 -4.65 -0.50 3.85
C ALA A 6 -6.05 0.01 4.23
N VAL A 7 -6.15 1.28 4.62
CA VAL A 7 -7.39 1.86 5.18
C VAL A 7 -8.61 1.76 4.26
N LEU A 8 -8.40 1.61 2.96
CA LEU A 8 -9.49 1.38 2.01
C LEU A 8 -10.00 -0.06 2.03
N VAL A 9 -9.21 -1.03 2.49
CA VAL A 9 -9.58 -2.46 2.45
C VAL A 9 -10.77 -2.77 3.36
N PRO A 10 -10.80 -2.36 4.64
CA PRO A 10 -11.99 -2.55 5.48
C PRO A 10 -13.24 -1.89 4.90
N ARG A 11 -13.11 -0.68 4.33
CA ARG A 11 -14.22 0.03 3.67
C ARG A 11 -14.74 -0.72 2.44
N PHE A 12 -13.83 -1.27 1.63
CA PHE A 12 -14.18 -2.10 0.49
C PHE A 12 -14.93 -3.36 0.94
N ILE A 13 -14.40 -4.09 1.92
CA ILE A 13 -15.01 -5.33 2.43
C ILE A 13 -16.40 -5.05 3.00
N SER A 14 -16.60 -3.93 3.70
CA SER A 14 -17.91 -3.56 4.25
C SER A 14 -18.99 -3.33 3.18
N ARG A 15 -18.60 -2.98 1.96
CA ARG A 15 -19.48 -2.70 0.82
C ARG A 15 -19.68 -3.88 -0.12
N LEU A 16 -18.99 -5.01 0.10
CA LEU A 16 -19.15 -6.20 -0.74
C LEU A 16 -20.61 -6.69 -0.72
N ILE A 17 -21.16 -6.94 -1.90
CA ILE A 17 -22.46 -7.61 -2.08
C ILE A 17 -22.17 -9.12 -2.05
N LEU A 18 -22.71 -9.80 -1.05
CA LEU A 18 -22.43 -11.22 -0.78
C LEU A 18 -23.58 -12.16 -1.15
N SER A 19 -24.55 -11.70 -1.93
CA SER A 19 -25.72 -12.51 -2.34
C SER A 19 -25.34 -13.81 -3.08
N GLY A 20 -24.19 -13.82 -3.76
CA GLY A 20 -23.66 -15.00 -4.44
C GLY A 20 -22.67 -15.83 -3.61
N TYR A 21 -22.33 -15.40 -2.38
CA TYR A 21 -21.42 -16.14 -1.52
C TYR A 21 -22.12 -17.29 -0.83
N LYS A 22 -21.66 -18.53 -1.09
CA LYS A 22 -22.19 -19.77 -0.53
C LYS A 22 -21.12 -20.58 0.21
N GLY A 23 -20.11 -19.91 0.75
CA GLY A 23 -18.97 -20.56 1.43
C GLY A 23 -17.84 -20.97 0.49
N GLN A 24 -17.71 -20.33 -0.66
CA GLN A 24 -16.56 -20.54 -1.55
C GLN A 24 -15.25 -20.22 -0.83
N GLU A 25 -14.16 -20.83 -1.30
CA GLU A 25 -12.83 -20.59 -0.79
C GLU A 25 -12.42 -19.12 -1.00
N VAL A 26 -11.92 -18.50 0.06
CA VAL A 26 -11.47 -17.12 0.04
C VAL A 26 -10.02 -17.03 0.46
N TYR A 27 -9.23 -16.46 -0.40
CA TYR A 27 -7.81 -16.21 -0.17
C TYR A 27 -7.53 -14.73 -0.21
N PHE A 28 -6.50 -14.30 0.51
CA PHE A 28 -5.94 -12.97 0.33
C PHE A 28 -4.42 -13.03 0.22
N VAL A 29 -3.86 -12.08 -0.53
CA VAL A 29 -2.43 -11.86 -0.63
C VAL A 29 -2.16 -10.42 -0.23
N CYS A 30 -1.19 -10.21 0.65
CA CYS A 30 -0.72 -8.86 0.98
C CYS A 30 0.73 -8.65 0.52
N THR A 31 1.02 -7.46 0.03
CA THR A 31 2.39 -7.02 -0.24
C THR A 31 2.90 -6.17 0.91
N CYS A 32 4.17 -6.33 1.26
CA CYS A 32 4.84 -5.56 2.28
C CYS A 32 6.28 -5.23 1.84
N GLY A 33 6.84 -4.19 2.43
CA GLY A 33 8.27 -3.89 2.24
C GLY A 33 9.14 -4.89 2.99
N ASP A 34 8.98 -4.94 4.30
CA ASP A 34 9.77 -5.81 5.17
C ASP A 34 8.93 -6.93 5.76
N ASP A 35 7.90 -6.61 6.51
CA ASP A 35 6.99 -7.59 7.12
C ASP A 35 5.54 -7.09 7.15
N CYS A 36 4.61 -8.02 7.30
CA CYS A 36 3.18 -7.74 7.30
C CYS A 36 2.56 -7.58 8.71
N GLY A 37 3.33 -7.80 9.79
CA GLY A 37 2.75 -7.90 11.11
C GLY A 37 1.64 -8.97 11.18
N TYR A 38 0.60 -8.72 11.96
CA TYR A 38 -0.59 -9.57 12.03
C TYR A 38 -1.73 -9.11 11.10
N THR A 39 -1.39 -8.60 9.92
CA THR A 39 -2.39 -8.24 8.90
C THR A 39 -3.31 -9.42 8.59
N ASP A 40 -2.80 -10.67 8.59
CA ASP A 40 -3.60 -11.88 8.39
C ASP A 40 -4.71 -12.04 9.43
N ARG A 41 -4.39 -11.84 10.70
CA ARG A 41 -5.38 -11.94 11.80
C ARG A 41 -6.43 -10.85 11.71
N ILE A 42 -6.00 -9.63 11.39
CA ILE A 42 -6.91 -8.48 11.21
C ILE A 42 -7.83 -8.73 10.00
N MET A 43 -7.29 -9.20 8.87
CA MET A 43 -8.07 -9.52 7.67
C MET A 43 -9.09 -10.63 7.93
N ARG A 44 -8.68 -11.71 8.57
CA ARG A 44 -9.59 -12.80 8.97
C ARG A 44 -10.72 -12.28 9.85
N SER A 45 -10.42 -11.44 10.85
CA SER A 45 -11.43 -10.82 11.72
C SER A 45 -12.42 -9.94 10.95
N ILE A 46 -11.92 -9.10 10.01
CA ILE A 46 -12.77 -8.22 9.20
C ILE A 46 -13.70 -9.04 8.29
N LEU A 47 -13.20 -10.09 7.64
CA LEU A 47 -13.95 -10.96 6.76
C LEU A 47 -14.96 -11.82 7.52
N ALA A 48 -14.58 -12.33 8.69
CA ALA A 48 -15.46 -13.10 9.56
C ALA A 48 -16.70 -12.31 10.02
N ARG A 49 -16.56 -10.99 10.28
CA ARG A 49 -17.72 -10.11 10.57
C ARG A 49 -18.70 -9.99 9.41
N ARG A 50 -18.29 -10.38 8.22
CA ARG A 50 -19.12 -10.43 7.00
C ARG A 50 -19.57 -11.87 6.69
N GLY A 51 -19.36 -12.83 7.60
CA GLY A 51 -19.70 -14.23 7.39
C GLY A 51 -18.77 -14.96 6.41
N ILE A 52 -17.58 -14.40 6.13
CA ILE A 52 -16.60 -14.97 5.19
C ILE A 52 -15.49 -15.66 5.97
N ALA A 53 -15.34 -16.98 5.78
CA ALA A 53 -14.20 -17.74 6.28
C ALA A 53 -13.03 -17.66 5.30
N VAL A 54 -11.86 -17.26 5.80
CA VAL A 54 -10.64 -17.17 4.98
C VAL A 54 -9.93 -18.54 4.95
N THR A 55 -9.79 -19.10 3.77
CA THR A 55 -9.10 -20.37 3.52
C THR A 55 -7.59 -20.21 3.68
N GLY A 56 -7.00 -19.20 3.07
CA GLY A 56 -5.56 -18.93 3.17
C GLY A 56 -5.21 -17.45 3.09
N GLY A 57 -4.12 -17.09 3.77
CA GLY A 57 -3.55 -15.75 3.74
C GLY A 57 -2.05 -15.81 3.46
N PHE A 58 -1.60 -15.03 2.49
CA PHE A 58 -0.24 -15.09 1.97
C PHE A 58 0.41 -13.71 1.94
N SER A 59 1.75 -13.66 1.88
CA SER A 59 2.47 -12.41 1.73
C SER A 59 3.57 -12.50 0.67
N VAL A 60 3.77 -11.37 -0.03
CA VAL A 60 4.87 -11.17 -0.97
C VAL A 60 5.64 -9.94 -0.53
N GLN A 61 6.94 -10.10 -0.30
CA GLN A 61 7.82 -8.96 -0.04
C GLN A 61 8.11 -8.23 -1.35
N MET A 62 7.95 -6.90 -1.32
CA MET A 62 8.17 -6.00 -2.45
C MET A 62 9.05 -4.82 -1.99
N PRO A 63 9.70 -4.10 -2.88
CA PRO A 63 10.50 -2.95 -2.49
C PRO A 63 9.76 -1.93 -1.63
N ASN A 64 10.44 -1.40 -0.62
CA ASN A 64 9.90 -0.36 0.24
C ASN A 64 9.62 0.92 -0.54
N ASN A 65 8.49 1.54 -0.25
CA ASN A 65 8.10 2.79 -0.88
C ASN A 65 7.51 3.83 0.11
N TYR A 66 7.47 3.53 1.41
CA TYR A 66 6.88 4.46 2.36
C TYR A 66 7.92 5.45 2.88
N VAL A 67 7.81 6.72 2.47
CA VAL A 67 8.79 7.79 2.70
C VAL A 67 8.29 8.90 3.63
N LEU A 68 7.13 8.71 4.29
CA LEU A 68 6.47 9.78 5.04
C LEU A 68 6.75 9.76 6.55
N MET A 69 7.57 8.82 7.04
CA MET A 69 7.92 8.72 8.46
C MET A 69 9.45 8.68 8.65
N PRO A 70 9.96 9.17 9.81
CA PRO A 70 11.36 8.96 10.18
C PRO A 70 11.71 7.46 10.20
N GLY A 71 12.91 7.10 9.79
CA GLY A 71 13.39 5.71 9.75
C GLY A 71 12.87 4.87 8.57
N PHE A 72 11.97 5.40 7.75
CA PHE A 72 11.46 4.73 6.55
C PHE A 72 11.98 5.42 5.29
N ASP A 73 12.46 4.64 4.34
CA ASP A 73 12.89 5.10 3.02
C ASP A 73 12.66 3.99 1.99
N VAL A 74 12.96 4.27 0.73
CA VAL A 74 13.06 3.25 -0.31
C VAL A 74 14.26 2.34 -0.05
N ASP A 75 14.19 1.12 -0.53
CA ASP A 75 15.29 0.16 -0.42
C ASP A 75 16.52 0.63 -1.21
N SER A 76 17.70 0.14 -0.79
CA SER A 76 18.89 0.21 -1.65
C SER A 76 18.65 -0.56 -2.95
N LYS A 77 19.38 -0.22 -4.01
CA LYS A 77 19.21 -0.88 -5.31
C LYS A 77 19.44 -2.40 -5.25
N MET A 78 20.34 -2.84 -4.40
CA MET A 78 20.62 -4.26 -4.17
C MET A 78 19.39 -4.96 -3.56
N VAL A 79 18.83 -4.42 -2.49
CA VAL A 79 17.65 -4.99 -1.81
C VAL A 79 16.40 -4.92 -2.71
N GLU A 80 16.22 -3.81 -3.45
CA GLU A 80 15.16 -3.67 -4.44
C GLU A 80 15.22 -4.80 -5.47
N THR A 81 16.42 -5.04 -6.06
CA THR A 81 16.63 -6.08 -7.07
C THR A 81 16.33 -7.46 -6.49
N GLU A 82 16.88 -7.79 -5.32
CA GLU A 82 16.63 -9.07 -4.65
C GLU A 82 15.14 -9.34 -4.41
N LYS A 83 14.41 -8.34 -3.91
CA LYS A 83 12.96 -8.48 -3.68
C LYS A 83 12.19 -8.70 -4.99
N LEU A 84 12.54 -7.97 -6.04
CA LEU A 84 11.91 -8.11 -7.36
C LEU A 84 12.19 -9.46 -8.02
N GLU A 85 13.37 -10.03 -7.83
CA GLU A 85 13.74 -11.36 -8.34
C GLU A 85 13.02 -12.48 -7.60
N LYS A 86 12.85 -12.37 -6.27
CA LYS A 86 12.17 -13.37 -5.44
C LYS A 86 10.64 -13.32 -5.55
N ALA A 87 10.06 -12.18 -5.89
CA ALA A 87 8.61 -12.02 -5.91
C ALA A 87 7.88 -12.96 -6.88
N PRO A 88 8.35 -13.21 -8.12
CA PRO A 88 7.70 -14.16 -9.04
C PRO A 88 7.70 -15.59 -8.51
N GLU A 89 8.77 -16.07 -7.87
CA GLU A 89 8.85 -17.38 -7.24
C GLU A 89 7.81 -17.51 -6.14
N ARG A 90 7.76 -16.51 -5.23
CA ARG A 90 6.77 -16.47 -4.16
C ARG A 90 5.33 -16.46 -4.69
N VAL A 91 5.05 -15.74 -5.77
CA VAL A 91 3.74 -15.76 -6.43
C VAL A 91 3.45 -17.17 -6.99
N GLY A 92 4.42 -17.84 -7.59
CA GLY A 92 4.29 -19.21 -8.06
C GLY A 92 3.92 -20.19 -6.94
N GLU A 93 4.60 -20.14 -5.79
CA GLU A 93 4.28 -20.94 -4.60
C GLU A 93 2.84 -20.70 -4.11
N ILE A 94 2.41 -19.44 -4.07
CA ILE A 94 1.04 -19.06 -3.66
C ILE A 94 0.01 -19.62 -4.65
N VAL A 95 0.23 -19.47 -5.95
CA VAL A 95 -0.67 -20.02 -6.99
C VAL A 95 -0.81 -21.54 -6.85
N GLU A 96 0.29 -22.23 -6.63
CA GLU A 96 0.26 -23.69 -6.46
C GLU A 96 -0.45 -24.10 -5.15
N ALA A 97 -0.23 -23.37 -4.07
CA ALA A 97 -0.93 -23.59 -2.82
C ALA A 97 -2.47 -23.44 -2.98
N ILE A 98 -2.91 -22.40 -3.70
CA ILE A 98 -4.33 -22.18 -3.99
C ILE A 98 -4.90 -23.30 -4.88
N ARG A 99 -4.20 -23.69 -5.94
CA ARG A 99 -4.63 -24.78 -6.83
C ARG A 99 -4.81 -26.10 -6.09
N GLN A 100 -3.90 -26.40 -5.17
CA GLN A 100 -3.93 -27.62 -4.36
C GLN A 100 -4.80 -27.48 -3.11
N LYS A 101 -5.49 -26.36 -2.92
CA LYS A 101 -6.32 -26.07 -1.74
C LYS A 101 -5.55 -26.24 -0.42
N ARG A 102 -4.27 -25.96 -0.43
CA ARG A 102 -3.39 -26.00 0.75
C ARG A 102 -3.21 -24.61 1.32
N ASN A 103 -2.97 -24.55 2.62
CA ASN A 103 -2.63 -23.30 3.31
C ASN A 103 -1.25 -23.44 3.99
N PRO A 104 -0.16 -23.52 3.20
CA PRO A 104 1.17 -23.53 3.76
C PRO A 104 1.49 -22.20 4.43
N SER A 105 2.49 -22.18 5.30
CA SER A 105 2.96 -20.97 5.98
C SER A 105 3.73 -20.04 5.01
N LEU A 106 3.04 -19.48 4.03
CA LEU A 106 3.58 -18.50 3.06
C LEU A 106 3.26 -17.07 3.48
N TYR A 107 3.24 -16.80 4.78
CA TYR A 107 2.98 -15.49 5.36
C TYR A 107 4.12 -15.08 6.28
N TYR A 108 4.64 -13.86 6.09
CA TYR A 108 5.74 -13.33 6.88
C TYR A 108 5.27 -12.22 7.82
N ALA A 109 5.08 -12.57 9.08
CA ALA A 109 4.67 -11.63 10.12
C ALA A 109 5.82 -10.75 10.63
N GLY A 110 7.07 -11.20 10.47
CA GLY A 110 8.26 -10.47 10.94
C GLY A 110 8.42 -10.47 12.45
N SER A 111 9.26 -9.54 12.93
CA SER A 111 9.56 -9.38 14.35
C SER A 111 8.51 -8.51 15.08
N VAL A 112 8.24 -8.83 16.35
CA VAL A 112 7.31 -8.09 17.25
C VAL A 112 5.95 -7.74 16.62
N PRO A 113 5.29 -8.69 15.90
CA PRO A 113 4.10 -8.40 15.11
C PRO A 113 2.91 -7.93 15.97
N LEU A 114 2.84 -8.36 17.23
CA LEU A 114 1.80 -7.94 18.17
C LEU A 114 1.84 -6.43 18.41
N LEU A 115 3.01 -5.91 18.77
CA LEU A 115 3.20 -4.47 19.01
C LEU A 115 2.92 -3.66 17.75
N LYS A 116 3.47 -4.08 16.61
CA LYS A 116 3.29 -3.42 15.32
C LYS A 116 1.82 -3.33 14.91
N SER A 117 1.07 -4.40 15.04
CA SER A 117 -0.30 -4.48 14.51
C SER A 117 -1.39 -3.99 15.46
N TYR A 118 -1.18 -4.08 16.77
CA TYR A 118 -2.21 -3.71 17.74
C TYR A 118 -1.94 -2.40 18.49
N MET A 119 -0.70 -1.87 18.42
CA MET A 119 -0.40 -0.53 18.95
C MET A 119 -0.02 0.44 17.83
N VAL A 120 1.01 0.13 17.04
CA VAL A 120 1.54 1.09 16.07
C VAL A 120 0.55 1.33 14.92
N TYR A 121 -0.02 0.27 14.33
CA TYR A 121 -0.95 0.39 13.21
C TYR A 121 -2.22 1.20 13.55
N PRO A 122 -2.95 0.97 14.66
CA PRO A 122 -4.11 1.79 15.01
C PRO A 122 -3.75 3.26 15.25
N LEU A 123 -2.67 3.54 15.97
CA LEU A 123 -2.19 4.91 16.19
C LEU A 123 -1.83 5.59 14.85
N PHE A 124 -1.12 4.88 13.99
CA PHE A 124 -0.77 5.38 12.67
C PHE A 124 -2.03 5.69 11.83
N THR A 125 -2.98 4.78 11.76
CA THR A 125 -4.20 4.97 10.94
C THR A 125 -5.13 6.05 11.49
N HIS A 126 -5.07 6.31 12.79
CA HIS A 126 -5.90 7.34 13.43
C HIS A 126 -5.28 8.73 13.37
N PHE A 127 -3.97 8.86 13.61
CA PHE A 127 -3.32 10.16 13.81
C PHE A 127 -2.41 10.60 12.66
N ALA A 128 -1.85 9.68 11.88
CA ALA A 128 -0.84 10.01 10.89
C ALA A 128 -1.39 10.16 9.46
N ILE A 129 -2.57 9.58 9.18
CA ILE A 129 -3.16 9.62 7.84
C ILE A 129 -3.85 10.96 7.59
N GLY A 130 -3.62 11.52 6.39
CA GLY A 130 -4.19 12.79 5.95
C GLY A 130 -3.32 13.45 4.89
N GLY A 131 -3.85 14.49 4.26
CA GLY A 131 -3.21 15.21 3.15
C GLY A 131 -2.49 16.50 3.56
N ASN A 132 -2.75 17.04 4.73
CA ASN A 132 -2.38 18.38 5.18
C ASN A 132 -0.87 18.70 5.22
N ARG A 133 -0.01 17.68 5.18
CA ARG A 133 1.46 17.85 5.16
C ARG A 133 2.08 17.71 3.78
N PHE A 134 1.29 17.32 2.78
CA PHE A 134 1.76 17.32 1.39
C PHE A 134 1.78 18.74 0.82
N TYR A 135 2.78 19.02 0.01
CA TYR A 135 2.87 20.26 -0.75
C TYR A 135 3.68 20.05 -2.02
N ALA A 136 3.52 20.97 -2.97
CA ALA A 136 4.35 21.06 -4.16
C ALA A 136 5.39 22.16 -3.97
N THR A 137 6.64 21.86 -4.31
CA THR A 137 7.73 22.85 -4.36
C THR A 137 7.65 23.71 -5.63
N ASP A 138 8.48 24.74 -5.74
CA ASP A 138 8.56 25.61 -6.93
C ASP A 138 9.02 24.86 -8.20
N ALA A 139 9.58 23.65 -8.05
CA ALA A 139 9.89 22.77 -9.18
C ALA A 139 8.63 22.18 -9.87
N CYS A 140 7.43 22.43 -9.33
CA CYS A 140 6.19 21.91 -9.91
C CYS A 140 5.92 22.55 -11.28
N ILE A 141 5.75 21.69 -12.29
CA ILE A 141 5.44 22.08 -13.67
C ILE A 141 3.93 22.00 -14.00
N SER A 142 3.08 21.89 -13.01
CA SER A 142 1.60 21.85 -13.14
C SER A 142 1.07 20.79 -14.11
N CYS A 143 1.76 19.63 -14.25
CA CYS A 143 1.41 18.60 -15.23
C CYS A 143 0.18 17.76 -14.84
N GLY A 144 -0.34 17.86 -13.63
CA GLY A 144 -1.55 17.17 -13.16
C GLY A 144 -1.42 15.66 -12.92
N ILE A 145 -0.24 15.05 -13.13
CA ILE A 145 -0.05 13.59 -12.93
C ILE A 145 -0.41 13.16 -11.52
N CYS A 146 -0.06 13.95 -10.49
CA CYS A 146 -0.38 13.65 -9.09
C CYS A 146 -1.89 13.50 -8.84
N ALA A 147 -2.72 14.34 -9.43
CA ALA A 147 -4.18 14.25 -9.35
C ALA A 147 -4.69 13.01 -10.08
N LYS A 148 -4.17 12.72 -11.28
CA LYS A 148 -4.56 11.56 -12.10
C LYS A 148 -4.21 10.23 -11.45
N VAL A 149 -3.08 10.10 -10.76
CA VAL A 149 -2.66 8.86 -10.09
C VAL A 149 -3.26 8.68 -8.70
N CYS A 150 -4.03 9.64 -8.20
CA CYS A 150 -4.64 9.56 -6.89
C CYS A 150 -5.83 8.60 -6.88
N PRO A 151 -5.75 7.43 -6.22
CA PRO A 151 -6.80 6.43 -6.27
C PRO A 151 -8.08 6.84 -5.53
N THR A 152 -8.01 7.91 -4.74
CA THR A 152 -9.15 8.42 -3.95
C THR A 152 -9.66 9.77 -4.47
N GLY A 153 -9.07 10.30 -5.54
CA GLY A 153 -9.46 11.61 -6.07
C GLY A 153 -9.30 12.77 -5.06
N THR A 154 -8.36 12.63 -4.12
CA THR A 154 -8.15 13.58 -3.01
C THR A 154 -7.34 14.82 -3.42
N ILE A 155 -6.76 14.82 -4.61
CA ILE A 155 -5.92 15.91 -5.11
C ILE A 155 -6.70 16.73 -6.13
N SER A 156 -6.95 17.99 -5.81
CA SER A 156 -7.42 19.00 -6.75
C SER A 156 -6.25 19.82 -7.30
N LEU A 157 -6.50 20.52 -8.39
CA LEU A 157 -5.55 21.49 -8.95
C LEU A 157 -6.10 22.89 -8.74
N SER A 158 -5.27 23.78 -8.19
CA SER A 158 -5.57 25.20 -8.07
C SER A 158 -5.61 25.90 -9.43
N GLY A 159 -5.99 27.19 -9.47
CA GLY A 159 -6.08 27.96 -10.70
C GLY A 159 -4.76 28.09 -11.47
N ASP A 160 -3.62 27.99 -10.80
CA ASP A 160 -2.27 27.94 -11.39
C ASP A 160 -1.78 26.52 -11.68
N GLY A 161 -2.65 25.51 -11.52
CA GLY A 161 -2.39 24.10 -11.80
C GLY A 161 -1.58 23.36 -10.74
N LYS A 162 -1.31 23.99 -9.58
CA LYS A 162 -0.60 23.31 -8.48
C LYS A 162 -1.54 22.36 -7.72
N PRO A 163 -1.02 21.21 -7.24
CA PRO A 163 -1.85 20.26 -6.50
C PRO A 163 -2.11 20.71 -5.06
N GLU A 164 -3.34 20.46 -4.62
CA GLU A 164 -3.81 20.64 -3.25
C GLU A 164 -4.40 19.33 -2.74
N TRP A 165 -4.09 18.97 -1.49
CA TRP A 165 -4.51 17.70 -0.89
C TRP A 165 -5.59 17.90 0.16
N ALA A 166 -6.71 17.20 0.03
CA ALA A 166 -7.74 17.15 1.06
C ALA A 166 -7.38 16.16 2.20
N ASP A 167 -8.06 16.29 3.33
CA ASP A 167 -7.83 15.46 4.53
C ASP A 167 -8.18 13.97 4.32
N SER A 168 -8.99 13.66 3.30
CA SER A 168 -9.35 12.28 2.93
C SER A 168 -8.20 11.48 2.29
N CYS A 169 -7.00 12.05 2.19
CA CYS A 169 -5.81 11.38 1.68
C CYS A 169 -5.47 10.13 2.51
N VAL A 170 -5.31 9.00 1.83
CA VAL A 170 -4.98 7.70 2.45
C VAL A 170 -3.48 7.41 2.48
N GLN A 171 -2.65 8.37 2.14
CA GLN A 171 -1.18 8.27 2.12
C GLN A 171 -0.66 7.05 1.34
N CYS A 172 -1.24 6.77 0.18
CA CYS A 172 -0.78 5.71 -0.71
C CYS A 172 0.55 6.01 -1.41
N VAL A 173 1.07 7.22 -1.26
CA VAL A 173 2.34 7.76 -1.78
C VAL A 173 2.48 7.75 -3.32
N ALA A 174 1.43 7.45 -4.07
CA ALA A 174 1.47 7.41 -5.53
C ALA A 174 1.89 8.76 -6.13
N CYS A 175 1.37 9.87 -5.64
CA CYS A 175 1.67 11.22 -6.13
C CYS A 175 3.15 11.59 -5.96
N ILE A 176 3.73 11.32 -4.78
CA ILE A 176 5.13 11.66 -4.49
C ILE A 176 6.11 10.83 -5.32
N HIS A 177 5.80 9.55 -5.58
CA HIS A 177 6.66 8.67 -6.36
C HIS A 177 6.52 8.86 -7.87
N ARG A 178 5.37 9.33 -8.35
CA ARG A 178 5.10 9.49 -9.78
C ARG A 178 5.34 10.92 -10.30
N CYS A 179 5.73 11.85 -9.43
CA CYS A 179 6.08 13.20 -9.84
C CYS A 179 7.36 13.20 -10.70
N PRO A 180 7.31 13.57 -11.99
CA PRO A 180 8.44 13.46 -12.91
C PRO A 180 9.61 14.39 -12.54
N VAL A 181 9.28 15.50 -11.89
CA VAL A 181 10.26 16.52 -11.46
C VAL A 181 10.51 16.50 -9.95
N ARG A 182 10.03 15.47 -9.24
CA ARG A 182 10.18 15.31 -7.78
C ARG A 182 9.74 16.54 -6.98
N ALA A 183 8.72 17.25 -7.44
CA ALA A 183 8.23 18.46 -6.81
C ALA A 183 7.29 18.22 -5.62
N ILE A 184 6.84 17.00 -5.37
CA ILE A 184 5.92 16.70 -4.26
C ILE A 184 6.70 16.21 -3.05
N GLU A 185 6.42 16.86 -1.91
CA GLU A 185 7.04 16.57 -0.63
C GLU A 185 6.00 16.43 0.50
N TYR A 186 6.41 15.81 1.61
CA TYR A 186 5.61 15.65 2.82
C TYR A 186 6.35 16.24 4.03
N GLY A 187 6.03 17.48 4.36
CA GLY A 187 6.80 18.26 5.32
C GLY A 187 8.29 18.24 4.99
N LYS A 188 9.15 18.28 5.99
CA LYS A 188 10.60 18.16 5.81
C LYS A 188 11.11 16.72 5.74
N ILE A 189 10.25 15.74 6.02
CA ILE A 189 10.65 14.33 6.20
C ILE A 189 11.07 13.71 4.89
N SER A 190 10.38 14.01 3.79
CA SER A 190 10.60 13.35 2.50
C SER A 190 11.67 14.00 1.60
N LEU A 191 12.16 15.21 1.96
CA LEU A 191 13.08 15.99 1.13
C LEU A 191 14.36 15.25 0.70
N LYS A 192 14.91 14.43 1.61
CA LYS A 192 16.16 13.69 1.38
C LYS A 192 15.96 12.21 1.05
N LYS A 193 14.70 11.77 0.96
CA LYS A 193 14.37 10.36 0.74
C LYS A 193 14.26 10.00 -0.73
N GLY A 194 14.43 8.72 -1.02
CA GLY A 194 14.32 8.18 -2.36
C GLY A 194 12.90 8.29 -2.95
N ARG A 195 12.80 7.94 -4.22
CA ARG A 195 11.53 7.76 -4.93
C ARG A 195 11.58 6.41 -5.62
N TYR A 196 10.48 5.67 -5.54
CA TYR A 196 10.39 4.34 -6.10
C TYR A 196 9.08 4.15 -6.87
N HIS A 197 9.16 3.54 -8.01
CA HIS A 197 8.05 2.92 -8.70
C HIS A 197 8.55 1.64 -9.38
N HIS A 198 7.72 0.64 -9.45
CA HIS A 198 8.08 -0.65 -10.02
C HIS A 198 8.56 -0.49 -11.47
N PRO A 199 9.74 -1.01 -11.84
CA PRO A 199 10.35 -0.78 -13.14
C PRO A 199 9.54 -1.36 -14.31
N GLY A 200 8.79 -2.45 -14.08
CA GLY A 200 7.89 -3.04 -15.07
C GLY A 200 6.59 -2.25 -15.31
N PHE A 201 6.31 -1.22 -14.51
CA PHE A 201 5.10 -0.40 -14.65
C PHE A 201 5.46 0.97 -15.21
N LYS A 202 5.38 1.10 -16.53
CA LYS A 202 5.36 2.42 -17.17
C LYS A 202 3.96 3.00 -17.06
N LEU A 203 3.83 4.21 -16.48
CA LEU A 203 2.58 4.93 -16.51
C LEU A 203 2.30 5.32 -17.97
N SER A 204 1.43 4.59 -18.62
CA SER A 204 0.90 5.05 -19.91
C SER A 204 -0.07 6.18 -19.60
N LEU A 205 0.25 7.39 -20.03
CA LEU A 205 -0.64 8.55 -19.93
C LEU A 205 -1.95 8.37 -20.72
N ILE A 206 -2.04 7.31 -21.51
CA ILE A 206 -3.22 6.96 -22.34
C ILE A 206 -4.31 6.30 -21.48
N HIS A 207 -3.98 5.75 -20.32
CA HIS A 207 -4.92 5.04 -19.44
C HIS A 207 -5.26 5.80 -18.16
N ILE A 208 -4.94 7.10 -18.10
CA ILE A 208 -5.22 7.95 -16.95
C ILE A 208 -6.21 9.05 -17.34
#